data_c4fb4d82efc6bac9f70af99cdd339133
#
_entry.id   c4fb4d82efc6bac9f70af99cdd339133
#
_cell.length_a   1.000
_cell.length_b   1.000
_cell.length_c   1.000
_cell.angle_alpha   90.00
_cell.angle_beta   90.00
_cell.angle_gamma   90.00
#
_symmetry.space_group_name_H-M   'P 1'
#
loop_
_entity.id
_entity.type
_entity.pdbx_description
1 polymer ?
#
loop_
_entity_poly.entity_id
_entity_poly.type
_entity_poly.pdbx_seq_one_letter_code
_entity_poly.pdbx_strand_id
1 'polypeptide(L)'
;MPFDTEQTFEKTDKTGDADPAMQRKVVSIVGPTASGKTGLGIAVAKALARKGEQAEIINADAYQMYRGMDIGTAKASLEEQAQVRHHLIDIIEPDDAMSVARFQELAREKIAELQARGVRPILVGGSGLYARAAIDDISFPGTDPQVRKALEEREKTEGAGALFDELKAKDPEAAARMDPHNPRRTIRALEVIEVTGRPYSASLPHYRYVIPTVQIGLDLPREELDRRIDIRTKQMLEGGFIEEVERIRPKLGITAAKALGYQQVVDYLDGLR
;
A
#
# COMPACT_ATOMS: atom_id res chain seq x y z
N MET A 1 15.91 -19.78 4.80
CA MET A 1 16.28 -19.24 6.12
C MET A 1 14.97 -19.01 6.87
N PRO A 2 14.72 -19.66 8.03
CA PRO A 2 13.52 -19.43 8.79
C PRO A 2 13.56 -18.05 9.45
N PHE A 3 12.44 -17.35 9.42
CA PHE A 3 12.24 -16.10 10.13
C PHE A 3 12.17 -16.39 11.63
N ASP A 4 13.08 -15.80 12.37
CA ASP A 4 13.12 -15.87 13.82
C ASP A 4 11.99 -15.01 14.41
N THR A 5 11.02 -15.64 15.07
CA THR A 5 9.74 -15.04 15.48
C THR A 5 9.68 -14.75 16.98
N GLU A 6 10.79 -14.56 17.66
CA GLU A 6 10.77 -14.17 19.07
C GLU A 6 11.36 -12.78 19.30
N GLN A 7 10.56 -11.73 19.06
CA GLN A 7 10.76 -10.44 19.72
C GLN A 7 9.91 -10.37 20.98
N THR A 8 10.53 -10.67 22.10
CA THR A 8 10.01 -10.45 23.44
C THR A 8 9.71 -8.99 23.68
N PHE A 9 8.43 -8.67 23.89
CA PHE A 9 8.00 -7.35 24.32
C PHE A 9 8.39 -7.14 25.79
N GLU A 10 9.34 -6.27 26.06
CA GLU A 10 9.54 -5.74 27.43
C GLU A 10 8.32 -4.91 27.83
N LYS A 11 7.64 -5.37 28.88
CA LYS A 11 6.63 -4.57 29.58
C LYS A 11 7.31 -3.43 30.32
N THR A 12 7.30 -2.23 29.77
CA THR A 12 7.51 -1.03 30.59
C THR A 12 6.17 -0.58 31.15
N ASP A 13 5.93 -1.00 32.35
CA ASP A 13 4.87 -0.49 33.22
C ASP A 13 5.26 0.92 33.68
N LYS A 14 4.65 1.96 33.11
CA LYS A 14 4.61 3.29 33.70
C LYS A 14 3.19 3.82 33.59
N THR A 15 2.47 3.68 34.70
CA THR A 15 1.22 4.33 35.03
C THR A 15 1.35 5.85 34.92
N GLY A 16 0.99 6.39 33.80
CA GLY A 16 0.61 7.78 33.60
C GLY A 16 -0.69 7.74 32.82
N ASP A 17 -1.71 8.43 33.30
CA ASP A 17 -3.03 8.53 32.67
C ASP A 17 -2.90 9.02 31.23
N ALA A 18 -2.65 8.08 30.32
CA ALA A 18 -2.69 8.31 28.89
C ALA A 18 -4.16 8.47 28.50
N ASP A 19 -4.48 9.55 27.80
CA ASP A 19 -5.78 9.82 27.20
C ASP A 19 -6.36 8.50 26.62
N PRO A 20 -7.54 8.05 27.00
CA PRO A 20 -8.18 6.84 26.50
C PRO A 20 -8.25 6.77 24.96
N ALA A 21 -8.25 7.93 24.27
CA ALA A 21 -8.21 8.02 22.83
C ALA A 21 -6.85 7.54 22.23
N MET A 22 -5.74 7.73 22.95
CA MET A 22 -4.41 7.26 22.58
C MET A 22 -4.19 5.76 22.79
N GLN A 23 -5.05 5.08 23.56
CA GLN A 23 -4.91 3.66 23.87
C GLN A 23 -5.45 2.71 22.79
N ARG A 24 -6.19 3.20 21.80
CA ARG A 24 -6.79 2.34 20.77
C ARG A 24 -5.79 2.04 19.66
N LYS A 25 -5.09 0.92 19.83
CA LYS A 25 -4.16 0.41 18.79
C LYS A 25 -4.88 0.22 17.46
N VAL A 26 -4.19 0.54 16.37
CA VAL A 26 -4.62 0.17 15.01
C VAL A 26 -4.59 -1.36 14.89
N VAL A 27 -5.60 -1.95 14.28
CA VAL A 27 -5.55 -3.35 13.83
C VAL A 27 -5.17 -3.34 12.36
N SER A 28 -3.99 -3.82 12.01
CA SER A 28 -3.53 -3.91 10.60
C SER A 28 -3.69 -5.34 10.10
N ILE A 29 -4.49 -5.53 9.04
CA ILE A 29 -4.73 -6.85 8.42
C ILE A 29 -4.04 -6.87 7.06
N VAL A 30 -3.01 -7.69 6.95
CA VAL A 30 -2.19 -7.84 5.74
C VAL A 30 -2.19 -9.29 5.25
N GLY A 31 -1.86 -9.50 3.99
CA GLY A 31 -1.78 -10.83 3.40
C GLY A 31 -1.86 -10.77 1.88
N PRO A 32 -1.65 -11.87 1.17
CA PRO A 32 -1.68 -11.92 -0.28
C PRO A 32 -3.07 -11.62 -0.85
N THR A 33 -3.15 -11.42 -2.16
CA THR A 33 -4.45 -11.30 -2.85
C THR A 33 -5.28 -12.57 -2.63
N ALA A 34 -6.60 -12.45 -2.64
CA ALA A 34 -7.55 -13.55 -2.41
C ALA A 34 -7.46 -14.25 -1.03
N SER A 35 -6.71 -13.73 -0.05
CA SER A 35 -6.61 -14.32 1.29
C SER A 35 -7.79 -14.04 2.22
N GLY A 36 -8.77 -13.20 1.82
CA GLY A 36 -9.95 -12.91 2.61
C GLY A 36 -9.81 -11.74 3.60
N LYS A 37 -8.85 -10.84 3.38
CA LYS A 37 -8.60 -9.67 4.25
C LYS A 37 -9.83 -8.82 4.54
N THR A 38 -10.60 -8.46 3.51
CA THR A 38 -11.80 -7.63 3.65
C THR A 38 -12.82 -8.29 4.56
N GLY A 39 -13.15 -9.55 4.30
CA GLY A 39 -14.08 -10.30 5.15
C GLY A 39 -13.62 -10.41 6.61
N LEU A 40 -12.30 -10.62 6.84
CA LEU A 40 -11.73 -10.63 8.18
C LEU A 40 -11.85 -9.25 8.85
N GLY A 41 -11.56 -8.17 8.12
CA GLY A 41 -11.70 -6.79 8.64
C GLY A 41 -13.13 -6.50 9.12
N ILE A 42 -14.11 -6.88 8.32
CA ILE A 42 -15.54 -6.75 8.67
C ILE A 42 -15.89 -7.63 9.89
N ALA A 43 -15.41 -8.88 9.91
CA ALA A 43 -15.65 -9.78 11.04
C ALA A 43 -15.04 -9.26 12.35
N VAL A 44 -13.83 -8.71 12.31
CA VAL A 44 -13.16 -8.07 13.45
C VAL A 44 -13.95 -6.86 13.94
N ALA A 45 -14.38 -5.97 13.03
CA ALA A 45 -15.19 -4.81 13.39
C ALA A 45 -16.50 -5.22 14.07
N LYS A 46 -17.21 -6.21 13.53
CA LYS A 46 -18.43 -6.76 14.15
C LYS A 46 -18.17 -7.42 15.49
N ALA A 47 -17.04 -8.11 15.66
CA ALA A 47 -16.68 -8.72 16.92
C ALA A 47 -16.38 -7.67 18.01
N LEU A 48 -15.74 -6.57 17.65
CA LEU A 48 -15.52 -5.41 18.53
C LEU A 48 -16.84 -4.74 18.90
N ALA A 49 -17.75 -4.53 17.95
CA ALA A 49 -19.05 -3.95 18.18
C ALA A 49 -19.90 -4.74 19.20
N ARG A 50 -19.83 -6.10 19.15
CA ARG A 50 -20.48 -6.95 20.17
C ARG A 50 -19.91 -6.77 21.58
N LYS A 51 -18.69 -6.23 21.68
CA LYS A 51 -18.05 -5.89 22.97
C LYS A 51 -18.22 -4.41 23.34
N GLY A 52 -19.06 -3.67 22.62
CA GLY A 52 -19.32 -2.25 22.86
C GLY A 52 -18.23 -1.32 22.29
N GLU A 53 -17.34 -1.82 21.44
CA GLU A 53 -16.27 -1.03 20.83
C GLU A 53 -16.57 -0.79 19.34
N GLN A 54 -16.68 0.48 18.92
CA GLN A 54 -16.86 0.83 17.52
C GLN A 54 -15.54 0.71 16.76
N ALA A 55 -15.60 0.22 15.51
CA ALA A 55 -14.46 0.12 14.62
C ALA A 55 -14.87 0.45 13.19
N GLU A 56 -13.97 1.11 12.45
CA GLU A 56 -14.14 1.46 11.04
C GLU A 56 -12.90 1.03 10.24
N ILE A 57 -13.08 0.68 8.97
CA ILE A 57 -12.01 0.18 8.11
C ILE A 57 -11.36 1.34 7.35
N ILE A 58 -10.04 1.32 7.28
CA ILE A 58 -9.23 2.18 6.42
C ILE A 58 -8.61 1.29 5.33
N ASN A 59 -8.92 1.58 4.08
CA ASN A 59 -8.33 0.87 2.95
C ASN A 59 -6.84 1.19 2.80
N ALA A 60 -6.02 0.16 2.64
CA ALA A 60 -4.58 0.24 2.34
C ALA A 60 -4.22 -0.52 1.04
N ASP A 61 -5.16 -0.60 0.12
CA ASP A 61 -4.90 -1.08 -1.23
C ASP A 61 -4.67 0.11 -2.17
N ALA A 62 -3.62 0.03 -2.99
CA ALA A 62 -3.17 1.11 -3.86
C ALA A 62 -4.20 1.49 -4.93
N TYR A 63 -5.06 0.56 -5.32
CA TYR A 63 -5.94 0.72 -6.48
C TYR A 63 -7.42 0.89 -6.11
N GLN A 64 -7.85 0.44 -4.94
CA GLN A 64 -9.23 0.64 -4.48
C GLN A 64 -9.57 2.10 -4.15
N MET A 65 -8.58 2.99 -4.14
CA MET A 65 -8.76 4.43 -3.99
C MET A 65 -9.32 5.11 -5.25
N TYR A 66 -9.20 4.47 -6.40
CA TYR A 66 -9.64 5.02 -7.68
C TYR A 66 -11.13 4.78 -7.91
N ARG A 67 -11.87 5.83 -8.27
CA ARG A 67 -13.29 5.74 -8.63
C ARG A 67 -13.50 4.92 -9.89
N GLY A 68 -14.52 4.06 -9.87
CA GLY A 68 -14.89 3.24 -11.01
C GLY A 68 -13.96 2.07 -11.32
N MET A 69 -12.92 1.85 -10.51
CA MET A 69 -12.04 0.68 -10.54
C MET A 69 -12.51 -0.31 -9.45
N ASP A 70 -13.64 -0.96 -9.67
CA ASP A 70 -14.36 -1.71 -8.64
C ASP A 70 -14.12 -3.21 -8.76
N ILE A 71 -14.36 -3.75 -9.93
CA ILE A 71 -14.30 -5.19 -10.22
C ILE A 71 -12.84 -5.67 -10.23
N GLY A 72 -11.98 -5.05 -11.08
CA GLY A 72 -10.60 -5.47 -11.24
C GLY A 72 -9.73 -5.29 -9.99
N THR A 73 -10.10 -4.39 -9.08
CA THR A 73 -9.42 -4.20 -7.79
C THR A 73 -10.03 -5.05 -6.67
N ALA A 74 -11.16 -5.74 -6.92
CA ALA A 74 -12.00 -6.37 -5.92
C ALA A 74 -12.28 -5.44 -4.74
N LYS A 75 -12.72 -4.23 -5.05
CA LYS A 75 -13.15 -3.23 -4.06
C LYS A 75 -14.24 -3.82 -3.18
N ALA A 76 -14.26 -3.44 -1.91
CA ALA A 76 -15.34 -3.81 -1.01
C ALA A 76 -16.70 -3.40 -1.61
N SER A 77 -17.62 -4.35 -1.72
CA SER A 77 -18.93 -4.12 -2.30
C SER A 77 -19.75 -3.11 -1.46
N LEU A 78 -20.78 -2.52 -2.05
CA LEU A 78 -21.69 -1.63 -1.31
C LEU A 78 -22.34 -2.34 -0.12
N GLU A 79 -22.61 -3.63 -0.22
CA GLU A 79 -23.13 -4.45 0.87
C GLU A 79 -22.09 -4.63 2.00
N GLU A 80 -20.81 -4.82 1.65
CA GLU A 80 -19.72 -4.91 2.60
C GLU A 80 -19.48 -3.56 3.28
N GLN A 81 -19.50 -2.47 2.52
CA GLN A 81 -19.36 -1.11 3.05
C GLN A 81 -20.53 -0.70 3.94
N ALA A 82 -21.74 -1.19 3.67
CA ALA A 82 -22.91 -0.96 4.52
C ALA A 82 -22.80 -1.68 5.88
N GLN A 83 -22.05 -2.77 5.96
CA GLN A 83 -21.86 -3.51 7.21
C GLN A 83 -20.87 -2.83 8.15
N VAL A 84 -19.82 -2.22 7.61
CA VAL A 84 -18.79 -1.49 8.34
C VAL A 84 -18.33 -0.33 7.47
N ARG A 85 -18.23 0.86 8.02
CA ARG A 85 -17.76 2.02 7.27
C ARG A 85 -16.32 1.82 6.80
N HIS A 86 -16.09 2.07 5.50
CA HIS A 86 -14.78 2.04 4.86
C HIS A 86 -14.33 3.47 4.50
N HIS A 87 -13.06 3.75 4.71
CA HIS A 87 -12.40 5.00 4.37
C HIS A 87 -11.31 4.77 3.33
N LEU A 88 -10.94 5.81 2.62
CA LEU A 88 -9.92 5.81 1.56
C LEU A 88 -10.27 4.84 0.41
N ILE A 89 -11.55 4.73 0.13
CA ILE A 89 -12.12 4.09 -1.08
C ILE A 89 -12.72 5.21 -1.92
N ASP A 90 -12.58 5.15 -3.26
CA ASP A 90 -13.17 6.11 -4.21
C ASP A 90 -12.83 7.59 -3.92
N ILE A 91 -11.60 7.88 -3.55
CA ILE A 91 -11.15 9.22 -3.16
C ILE A 91 -10.47 9.99 -4.28
N ILE A 92 -10.07 9.33 -5.38
CA ILE A 92 -9.38 9.96 -6.52
C ILE A 92 -9.95 9.43 -7.84
N GLU A 93 -9.81 10.26 -8.90
CA GLU A 93 -10.16 9.85 -10.27
C GLU A 93 -9.05 8.98 -10.89
N PRO A 94 -9.36 8.14 -11.90
CA PRO A 94 -8.37 7.26 -12.54
C PRO A 94 -7.21 7.98 -13.24
N ASP A 95 -7.37 9.26 -13.64
CA ASP A 95 -6.34 10.11 -14.25
C ASP A 95 -5.43 10.80 -13.22
N ASP A 96 -5.85 10.84 -11.95
CA ASP A 96 -5.03 11.34 -10.84
C ASP A 96 -3.89 10.37 -10.48
N ALA A 97 -2.85 10.90 -9.83
CA ALA A 97 -1.76 10.11 -9.30
C ALA A 97 -1.82 10.03 -7.76
N MET A 98 -1.86 8.81 -7.23
CA MET A 98 -1.66 8.58 -5.81
C MET A 98 -0.20 8.21 -5.52
N SER A 99 0.49 9.03 -4.73
CA SER A 99 1.79 8.69 -4.20
C SER A 99 1.65 8.02 -2.82
N VAL A 100 2.64 7.21 -2.44
CA VAL A 100 2.65 6.58 -1.11
C VAL A 100 2.78 7.63 0.00
N ALA A 101 3.47 8.75 -0.27
CA ALA A 101 3.56 9.88 0.66
C ALA A 101 2.18 10.52 0.92
N ARG A 102 1.43 10.82 -0.14
CA ARG A 102 0.06 11.36 -0.01
C ARG A 102 -0.86 10.37 0.71
N PHE A 103 -0.74 9.09 0.40
CA PHE A 103 -1.50 8.06 1.13
C PHE A 103 -1.14 8.04 2.62
N GLN A 104 0.15 8.13 2.98
CA GLN A 104 0.61 8.16 4.37
C GLN A 104 -0.07 9.28 5.15
N GLU A 105 -0.11 10.49 4.59
CA GLU A 105 -0.78 11.65 5.19
C GLU A 105 -2.26 11.37 5.42
N LEU A 106 -2.98 10.96 4.38
CA LEU A 106 -4.42 10.66 4.45
C LEU A 106 -4.75 9.53 5.44
N ALA A 107 -3.94 8.48 5.45
CA ALA A 107 -4.16 7.34 6.34
C ALA A 107 -3.90 7.72 7.81
N ARG A 108 -2.82 8.46 8.08
CA ARG A 108 -2.48 8.91 9.45
C ARG A 108 -3.50 9.92 9.98
N GLU A 109 -3.94 10.86 9.14
CA GLU A 109 -5.02 11.78 9.48
C GLU A 109 -6.30 11.03 9.83
N LYS A 110 -6.69 10.04 9.01
CA LYS A 110 -7.89 9.25 9.27
C LYS A 110 -7.75 8.37 10.52
N ILE A 111 -6.58 7.79 10.78
CA ILE A 111 -6.31 7.06 12.02
C ILE A 111 -6.50 7.98 13.24
N ALA A 112 -5.90 9.18 13.21
CA ALA A 112 -6.01 10.13 14.31
C ALA A 112 -7.47 10.61 14.52
N GLU A 113 -8.20 10.90 13.44
CA GLU A 113 -9.62 11.27 13.50
C GLU A 113 -10.47 10.17 14.19
N LEU A 114 -10.29 8.91 13.75
CA LEU A 114 -11.04 7.80 14.32
C LEU A 114 -10.72 7.59 15.81
N GLN A 115 -9.43 7.63 16.16
CA GLN A 115 -8.98 7.50 17.55
C GLN A 115 -9.56 8.61 18.43
N ALA A 116 -9.58 9.87 17.96
CA ALA A 116 -10.18 11.00 18.66
C ALA A 116 -11.69 10.83 18.89
N ARG A 117 -12.38 10.15 17.97
CA ARG A 117 -13.82 9.80 18.11
C ARG A 117 -14.04 8.56 18.98
N GLY A 118 -13.00 7.96 19.51
CA GLY A 118 -13.11 6.71 20.26
C GLY A 118 -13.44 5.49 19.38
N VAL A 119 -13.18 5.57 18.08
CA VAL A 119 -13.40 4.49 17.11
C VAL A 119 -12.07 3.77 16.81
N ARG A 120 -12.06 2.44 16.79
CA ARG A 120 -10.85 1.67 16.47
C ARG A 120 -10.58 1.66 14.96
N PRO A 121 -9.41 2.12 14.51
CA PRO A 121 -9.04 1.99 13.11
C PRO A 121 -8.65 0.54 12.78
N ILE A 122 -9.21 -0.01 11.70
CA ILE A 122 -8.81 -1.30 11.11
C ILE A 122 -8.22 -1.03 9.74
N LEU A 123 -6.91 -1.16 9.59
CA LEU A 123 -6.20 -0.96 8.33
C LEU A 123 -6.20 -2.28 7.55
N VAL A 124 -6.76 -2.30 6.35
CA VAL A 124 -6.92 -3.51 5.52
C VAL A 124 -6.33 -3.29 4.14
N GLY A 125 -5.34 -4.10 3.73
CA GLY A 125 -4.79 -4.00 2.38
C GLY A 125 -3.80 -5.09 2.00
N GLY A 126 -3.62 -5.27 0.70
CA GLY A 126 -2.65 -6.20 0.11
C GLY A 126 -1.30 -5.56 -0.20
N SER A 127 -1.22 -4.24 -0.23
CA SER A 127 0.01 -3.52 -0.50
C SER A 127 0.81 -3.32 0.79
N GLY A 128 1.87 -4.13 0.98
CA GLY A 128 2.74 -4.04 2.15
C GLY A 128 3.38 -2.65 2.33
N LEU A 129 3.70 -1.96 1.24
CA LEU A 129 4.24 -0.60 1.30
C LEU A 129 3.22 0.41 1.83
N TYR A 130 1.96 0.31 1.41
CA TYR A 130 0.89 1.21 1.86
C TYR A 130 0.55 0.98 3.34
N ALA A 131 0.37 -0.28 3.75
CA ALA A 131 0.13 -0.60 5.15
C ALA A 131 1.26 -0.07 6.06
N ARG A 132 2.51 -0.30 5.65
CA ARG A 132 3.68 0.19 6.37
C ARG A 132 3.80 1.71 6.36
N ALA A 133 3.52 2.37 5.24
CA ALA A 133 3.51 3.84 5.19
C ALA A 133 2.58 4.44 6.24
N ALA A 134 1.42 3.83 6.46
CA ALA A 134 0.47 4.30 7.46
C ALA A 134 1.00 4.20 8.90
N ILE A 135 1.67 3.11 9.26
CA ILE A 135 1.95 2.76 10.66
C ILE A 135 3.43 2.76 11.05
N ASP A 136 4.36 2.61 10.10
CA ASP A 136 5.79 2.52 10.36
C ASP A 136 6.50 3.89 10.29
N ASP A 137 7.70 3.91 10.87
CA ASP A 137 8.65 5.02 10.75
C ASP A 137 9.28 5.02 9.34
N ILE A 138 8.50 5.45 8.37
CA ILE A 138 8.94 5.61 6.98
C ILE A 138 8.78 7.07 6.59
N SER A 139 9.86 7.68 6.10
CA SER A 139 9.83 9.00 5.47
C SER A 139 9.86 8.86 3.96
N PHE A 140 9.13 9.74 3.29
CA PHE A 140 9.14 9.84 1.83
C PHE A 140 9.75 11.18 1.45
N PRO A 141 11.07 11.23 1.16
CA PRO A 141 11.71 12.45 0.70
C PRO A 141 11.02 12.97 -0.56
N GLY A 142 11.00 14.29 -0.71
CA GLY A 142 10.42 14.95 -1.87
C GLY A 142 10.94 14.41 -3.20
N THR A 143 10.26 14.77 -4.27
CA THR A 143 10.63 14.45 -5.66
C THR A 143 10.87 15.76 -6.41
N ASP A 144 11.84 15.75 -7.32
CA ASP A 144 12.05 16.83 -8.28
C ASP A 144 11.93 16.25 -9.70
N PRO A 145 10.90 16.67 -10.47
CA PRO A 145 10.71 16.16 -11.83
C PRO A 145 11.88 16.47 -12.78
N GLN A 146 12.60 17.57 -12.56
CA GLN A 146 13.75 17.95 -13.40
C GLN A 146 14.94 17.07 -13.12
N VAL A 147 15.28 16.87 -11.84
CA VAL A 147 16.33 15.94 -11.40
C VAL A 147 16.02 14.53 -11.89
N ARG A 148 14.79 14.07 -11.72
CA ARG A 148 14.37 12.76 -12.17
C ARG A 148 14.54 12.58 -13.67
N LYS A 149 14.08 13.56 -14.47
CA LYS A 149 14.20 13.53 -15.93
C LYS A 149 15.67 13.48 -16.37
N ALA A 150 16.52 14.29 -15.76
CA ALA A 150 17.96 14.28 -16.04
C ALA A 150 18.59 12.92 -15.77
N LEU A 151 18.25 12.27 -14.64
CA LEU A 151 18.72 10.93 -14.32
C LEU A 151 18.19 9.85 -15.27
N GLU A 152 16.93 9.96 -15.72
CA GLU A 152 16.34 9.07 -16.72
C GLU A 152 17.00 9.22 -18.11
N GLU A 153 17.40 10.43 -18.49
CA GLU A 153 18.14 10.68 -19.71
C GLU A 153 19.59 10.14 -19.60
N ARG A 154 20.22 10.31 -18.46
CA ARG A 154 21.55 9.72 -18.19
C ARG A 154 21.50 8.18 -18.22
N GLU A 155 20.46 7.58 -17.69
CA GLU A 155 20.29 6.13 -17.74
C GLU A 155 20.24 5.62 -19.18
N LYS A 156 19.58 6.32 -20.09
CA LYS A 156 19.51 5.97 -21.51
C LYS A 156 20.85 6.11 -22.23
N THR A 157 21.68 7.07 -21.83
CA THR A 157 22.97 7.38 -22.51
C THR A 157 24.16 6.67 -21.89
N GLU A 158 24.22 6.58 -20.58
CA GLU A 158 25.32 6.01 -19.80
C GLU A 158 25.07 4.55 -19.40
N GLY A 159 23.79 4.14 -19.38
CA GLY A 159 23.32 2.83 -18.94
C GLY A 159 23.06 2.73 -17.43
N ALA A 160 22.22 1.77 -17.05
CA ALA A 160 21.82 1.54 -15.66
C ALA A 160 23.00 1.21 -14.74
N GLY A 161 24.05 0.54 -15.28
CA GLY A 161 25.26 0.19 -14.52
C GLY A 161 26.04 1.40 -14.02
N ALA A 162 26.22 2.43 -14.88
CA ALA A 162 26.94 3.65 -14.52
C ALA A 162 26.24 4.38 -13.36
N LEU A 163 24.91 4.49 -13.41
CA LEU A 163 24.15 5.10 -12.34
C LEU A 163 24.19 4.29 -11.04
N PHE A 164 24.22 2.96 -11.15
CA PHE A 164 24.35 2.10 -9.98
C PHE A 164 25.74 2.21 -9.32
N ASP A 165 26.82 2.33 -10.11
CA ASP A 165 28.16 2.56 -9.60
C ASP A 165 28.27 3.94 -8.93
N GLU A 166 27.60 4.98 -9.46
CA GLU A 166 27.49 6.28 -8.79
C GLU A 166 26.75 6.16 -7.47
N LEU A 167 25.62 5.43 -7.42
CA LEU A 167 24.90 5.19 -6.16
C LEU A 167 25.79 4.45 -5.16
N LYS A 168 26.53 3.44 -5.60
CA LYS A 168 27.45 2.69 -4.74
C LYS A 168 28.56 3.57 -4.15
N ALA A 169 29.01 4.57 -4.90
CA ALA A 169 30.00 5.53 -4.40
C ALA A 169 29.40 6.53 -3.41
N LYS A 170 28.16 7.00 -3.65
CA LYS A 170 27.49 8.00 -2.80
C LYS A 170 26.80 7.40 -1.57
N ASP A 171 26.27 6.18 -1.69
CA ASP A 171 25.52 5.49 -0.64
C ASP A 171 25.71 3.97 -0.75
N PRO A 172 26.83 3.43 -0.27
CA PRO A 172 27.13 1.99 -0.33
C PRO A 172 26.08 1.14 0.40
N GLU A 173 25.48 1.67 1.48
CA GLU A 173 24.46 0.96 2.26
C GLU A 173 23.17 0.78 1.47
N ALA A 174 22.71 1.81 0.78
CA ALA A 174 21.55 1.71 -0.09
C ALA A 174 21.82 0.75 -1.27
N ALA A 175 22.98 0.88 -1.92
CA ALA A 175 23.36 0.02 -3.03
C ALA A 175 23.41 -1.47 -2.65
N ALA A 176 23.92 -1.80 -1.46
CA ALA A 176 23.98 -3.18 -0.96
C ALA A 176 22.58 -3.83 -0.76
N ARG A 177 21.53 -3.03 -0.66
CA ARG A 177 20.14 -3.48 -0.47
C ARG A 177 19.29 -3.43 -1.74
N MET A 178 19.89 -3.04 -2.87
CA MET A 178 19.20 -2.87 -4.15
C MET A 178 19.64 -3.87 -5.19
N ASP A 179 18.69 -4.25 -6.04
CA ASP A 179 19.00 -4.97 -7.27
C ASP A 179 19.66 -4.02 -8.28
N PRO A 180 20.91 -4.29 -8.71
CA PRO A 180 21.63 -3.47 -9.68
C PRO A 180 20.93 -3.40 -11.05
N HIS A 181 20.06 -4.35 -11.36
CA HIS A 181 19.28 -4.38 -12.59
C HIS A 181 17.95 -3.64 -12.50
N ASN A 182 17.70 -2.90 -11.41
CA ASN A 182 16.49 -2.10 -11.24
C ASN A 182 16.79 -0.59 -11.35
N PRO A 183 16.85 -0.02 -12.57
CA PRO A 183 17.21 1.38 -12.79
C PRO A 183 16.25 2.35 -12.11
N ARG A 184 14.96 1.99 -11.99
CA ARG A 184 13.97 2.84 -11.32
C ARG A 184 14.32 3.10 -9.85
N ARG A 185 14.80 2.08 -9.14
CA ARG A 185 15.22 2.23 -7.74
C ARG A 185 16.51 3.01 -7.61
N THR A 186 17.46 2.76 -8.51
CA THR A 186 18.72 3.51 -8.57
C THR A 186 18.48 4.99 -8.84
N ILE A 187 17.69 5.32 -9.86
CA ILE A 187 17.31 6.72 -10.17
C ILE A 187 16.63 7.36 -8.97
N ARG A 188 15.70 6.65 -8.30
CA ARG A 188 15.03 7.20 -7.11
C ARG A 188 16.01 7.49 -5.97
N ALA A 189 16.97 6.62 -5.73
CA ALA A 189 17.96 6.83 -4.68
C ALA A 189 18.86 8.03 -5.00
N LEU A 190 19.34 8.14 -6.23
CA LEU A 190 20.15 9.29 -6.66
C LEU A 190 19.36 10.60 -6.63
N GLU A 191 18.10 10.60 -7.06
CA GLU A 191 17.20 11.76 -6.95
C GLU A 191 17.06 12.23 -5.49
N VAL A 192 16.83 11.30 -4.56
CA VAL A 192 16.74 11.65 -3.12
C VAL A 192 18.03 12.25 -2.61
N ILE A 193 19.18 11.71 -2.97
CA ILE A 193 20.48 12.23 -2.57
C ILE A 193 20.67 13.64 -3.13
N GLU A 194 20.33 13.87 -4.39
CA GLU A 194 20.49 15.16 -5.06
C GLU A 194 19.55 16.24 -4.48
N VAL A 195 18.29 15.88 -4.25
CA VAL A 195 17.27 16.80 -3.73
C VAL A 195 17.49 17.13 -2.24
N THR A 196 17.93 16.15 -1.44
CA THR A 196 17.98 16.30 0.02
C THR A 196 19.39 16.55 0.56
N GLY A 197 20.42 16.26 -0.22
CA GLY A 197 21.82 16.27 0.24
C GLY A 197 22.14 15.17 1.27
N ARG A 198 21.25 14.18 1.47
CA ARG A 198 21.40 13.10 2.45
C ARG A 198 21.42 11.74 1.76
N PRO A 199 22.13 10.74 2.32
CA PRO A 199 22.07 9.38 1.80
C PRO A 199 20.63 8.86 1.74
N TYR A 200 20.32 8.10 0.70
CA TYR A 200 19.02 7.44 0.58
C TYR A 200 18.78 6.40 1.67
N SER A 201 19.85 5.74 2.14
CA SER A 201 19.81 4.79 3.26
C SER A 201 19.23 5.41 4.53
N ALA A 202 19.42 6.72 4.76
CA ALA A 202 18.83 7.44 5.89
C ALA A 202 17.29 7.54 5.84
N SER A 203 16.68 7.29 4.67
CA SER A 203 15.21 7.25 4.48
C SER A 203 14.65 5.82 4.44
N LEU A 204 15.50 4.80 4.55
CA LEU A 204 15.05 3.41 4.56
C LEU A 204 14.26 3.10 5.84
N PRO A 205 13.24 2.27 5.75
CA PRO A 205 12.37 1.97 6.89
C PRO A 205 13.10 1.18 7.98
N HIS A 206 12.89 1.60 9.22
CA HIS A 206 13.47 0.95 10.41
C HIS A 206 12.58 -0.16 10.99
N TYR A 207 11.48 -0.54 10.33
CA TYR A 207 10.51 -1.57 10.80
C TYR A 207 9.99 -1.32 12.22
N ARG A 208 9.78 -0.07 12.56
CA ARG A 208 9.26 0.36 13.86
C ARG A 208 7.93 1.06 13.69
N TYR A 209 6.92 0.65 14.45
CA TYR A 209 5.63 1.33 14.47
C TYR A 209 5.75 2.70 15.14
N VAL A 210 5.30 3.76 14.46
CA VAL A 210 5.11 5.10 15.04
C VAL A 210 3.70 5.29 15.59
N ILE A 211 2.77 4.42 15.19
CA ILE A 211 1.41 4.34 15.71
C ILE A 211 1.24 2.97 16.36
N PRO A 212 0.80 2.90 17.64
CA PRO A 212 0.57 1.61 18.31
C PRO A 212 -0.34 0.71 17.47
N THR A 213 0.17 -0.45 17.08
CA THR A 213 -0.48 -1.35 16.11
C THR A 213 -0.43 -2.80 16.57
N VAL A 214 -1.49 -3.54 16.28
CA VAL A 214 -1.51 -5.01 16.27
C VAL A 214 -1.65 -5.43 14.83
N GLN A 215 -0.69 -6.18 14.29
CA GLN A 215 -0.74 -6.65 12.91
C GLN A 215 -1.16 -8.13 12.86
N ILE A 216 -2.10 -8.42 11.97
CA ILE A 216 -2.60 -9.77 11.67
C ILE A 216 -2.17 -10.09 10.24
N GLY A 217 -1.32 -11.08 10.08
CA GLY A 217 -0.93 -11.63 8.79
C GLY A 217 -1.83 -12.79 8.40
N LEU A 218 -2.43 -12.74 7.22
CA LEU A 218 -3.11 -13.89 6.63
C LEU A 218 -2.14 -14.63 5.73
N ASP A 219 -2.00 -15.91 5.98
CA ASP A 219 -1.23 -16.83 5.15
C ASP A 219 -2.09 -18.03 4.77
N LEU A 220 -1.92 -18.48 3.53
CA LEU A 220 -2.63 -19.63 2.97
C LEU A 220 -1.66 -20.46 2.12
N PRO A 221 -1.86 -21.79 2.05
CA PRO A 221 -1.11 -22.62 1.13
C PRO A 221 -1.22 -22.11 -0.31
N ARG A 222 -0.11 -22.18 -1.05
CA ARG A 222 -0.01 -21.66 -2.42
C ARG A 222 -1.11 -22.17 -3.34
N GLU A 223 -1.35 -23.47 -3.29
CA GLU A 223 -2.39 -24.13 -4.09
C GLU A 223 -3.79 -23.56 -3.82
N GLU A 224 -4.10 -23.25 -2.56
CA GLU A 224 -5.39 -22.66 -2.20
C GLU A 224 -5.49 -21.20 -2.67
N LEU A 225 -4.39 -20.45 -2.60
CA LEU A 225 -4.35 -19.09 -3.15
C LEU A 225 -4.55 -19.09 -4.65
N ASP A 226 -3.83 -19.95 -5.37
CA ASP A 226 -3.93 -20.06 -6.83
C ASP A 226 -5.37 -20.44 -7.24
N ARG A 227 -5.98 -21.42 -6.57
CA ARG A 227 -7.39 -21.79 -6.77
C ARG A 227 -8.36 -20.62 -6.54
N ARG A 228 -8.15 -19.84 -5.48
CA ARG A 228 -8.99 -18.66 -5.18
C ARG A 228 -8.79 -17.54 -6.18
N ILE A 229 -7.58 -17.34 -6.66
CA ILE A 229 -7.25 -16.34 -7.68
C ILE A 229 -7.96 -16.71 -9.00
N ASP A 230 -7.91 -17.98 -9.41
CA ASP A 230 -8.57 -18.45 -10.63
C ASP A 230 -10.09 -18.25 -10.57
N ILE A 231 -10.72 -18.63 -9.46
CA ILE A 231 -12.16 -18.44 -9.25
C ILE A 231 -12.51 -16.95 -9.31
N ARG A 232 -11.75 -16.11 -8.60
CA ARG A 232 -11.97 -14.68 -8.56
C ARG A 232 -11.79 -14.04 -9.94
N THR A 233 -10.76 -14.44 -10.70
CA THR A 233 -10.55 -13.92 -12.06
C THR A 233 -11.71 -14.24 -12.98
N LYS A 234 -12.26 -15.46 -12.91
CA LYS A 234 -13.47 -15.82 -13.65
C LYS A 234 -14.67 -14.96 -13.23
N GLN A 235 -14.90 -14.82 -11.94
CA GLN A 235 -15.97 -13.97 -11.42
C GLN A 235 -15.82 -12.49 -11.83
N MET A 236 -14.61 -11.97 -11.91
CA MET A 236 -14.34 -10.61 -12.40
C MET A 236 -14.74 -10.48 -13.88
N LEU A 237 -14.37 -11.43 -14.72
CA LEU A 237 -14.74 -11.44 -16.15
C LEU A 237 -16.24 -11.56 -16.33
N GLU A 238 -16.89 -12.49 -15.63
CA GLU A 238 -18.35 -12.67 -15.65
C GLU A 238 -19.09 -11.46 -15.06
N GLY A 239 -18.46 -10.74 -14.12
CA GLY A 239 -19.00 -9.55 -13.48
C GLY A 239 -18.86 -8.26 -14.28
N GLY A 240 -18.26 -8.28 -15.49
CA GLY A 240 -18.16 -7.11 -16.35
C GLY A 240 -16.83 -6.35 -16.21
N PHE A 241 -15.74 -7.04 -15.91
CA PHE A 241 -14.42 -6.39 -15.78
C PHE A 241 -13.93 -5.78 -17.10
N ILE A 242 -14.25 -6.40 -18.24
CA ILE A 242 -13.89 -5.85 -19.57
C ILE A 242 -14.63 -4.53 -19.80
N GLU A 243 -15.92 -4.50 -19.52
CA GLU A 243 -16.78 -3.30 -19.65
C GLU A 243 -16.37 -2.21 -18.66
N GLU A 244 -15.90 -2.56 -17.46
CA GLU A 244 -15.33 -1.61 -16.52
C GLU A 244 -14.11 -0.93 -17.13
N VAL A 245 -13.16 -1.70 -17.66
CA VAL A 245 -11.94 -1.16 -18.28
C VAL A 245 -12.27 -0.32 -19.51
N GLU A 246 -13.15 -0.77 -20.38
CA GLU A 246 -13.59 -0.03 -21.57
C GLU A 246 -14.13 1.37 -21.18
N ARG A 247 -14.96 1.42 -20.14
CA ARG A 247 -15.56 2.67 -19.63
C ARG A 247 -14.53 3.65 -19.07
N ILE A 248 -13.53 3.16 -18.32
CA ILE A 248 -12.54 4.02 -17.64
C ILE A 248 -11.30 4.29 -18.49
N ARG A 249 -11.06 3.50 -19.55
CA ARG A 249 -9.88 3.60 -20.42
C ARG A 249 -9.54 5.02 -20.88
N PRO A 250 -10.49 5.88 -21.27
CA PRO A 250 -10.19 7.25 -21.70
C PRO A 250 -9.59 8.14 -20.60
N LYS A 251 -9.78 7.74 -19.32
CA LYS A 251 -9.29 8.46 -18.13
C LYS A 251 -8.21 7.72 -17.39
N LEU A 252 -7.72 6.60 -17.92
CA LEU A 252 -6.78 5.73 -17.19
C LEU A 252 -5.38 6.33 -17.20
N GLY A 253 -4.99 6.98 -16.10
CA GLY A 253 -3.67 7.56 -15.90
C GLY A 253 -2.57 6.52 -15.67
N ILE A 254 -1.32 6.98 -15.72
CA ILE A 254 -0.12 6.13 -15.63
C ILE A 254 -0.09 5.25 -14.37
N THR A 255 -0.62 5.73 -13.25
CA THR A 255 -0.62 5.01 -11.98
C THR A 255 -1.74 3.98 -11.93
N ALA A 256 -2.95 4.36 -12.29
CA ALA A 256 -4.11 3.49 -12.32
C ALA A 256 -3.95 2.34 -13.33
N ALA A 257 -3.37 2.62 -14.52
CA ALA A 257 -3.09 1.62 -15.55
C ALA A 257 -2.16 0.48 -15.09
N LYS A 258 -1.40 0.67 -14.01
CA LYS A 258 -0.52 -0.37 -13.43
C LYS A 258 -1.28 -1.36 -12.56
N ALA A 259 -2.57 -1.16 -12.31
CA ALA A 259 -3.39 -2.14 -11.62
C ALA A 259 -3.41 -3.45 -12.40
N LEU A 260 -3.21 -4.55 -11.69
CA LEU A 260 -3.14 -5.88 -12.32
C LEU A 260 -4.45 -6.18 -13.07
N GLY A 261 -4.32 -6.62 -14.31
CA GLY A 261 -5.45 -6.93 -15.18
C GLY A 261 -5.87 -5.77 -16.09
N TYR A 262 -5.76 -4.52 -15.66
CA TYR A 262 -6.24 -3.36 -16.45
C TYR A 262 -5.46 -3.19 -17.75
N GLN A 263 -4.14 -3.17 -17.70
CA GLN A 263 -3.34 -3.06 -18.92
C GLN A 263 -3.55 -4.25 -19.86
N GLN A 264 -3.70 -5.45 -19.31
CA GLN A 264 -3.96 -6.66 -20.09
C GLN A 264 -5.30 -6.58 -20.84
N VAL A 265 -6.34 -6.03 -20.21
CA VAL A 265 -7.64 -5.82 -20.86
C VAL A 265 -7.55 -4.68 -21.88
N VAL A 266 -6.81 -3.60 -21.61
CA VAL A 266 -6.56 -2.55 -22.61
C VAL A 266 -5.87 -3.13 -23.84
N ASP A 267 -4.81 -3.94 -23.66
CA ASP A 267 -4.09 -4.59 -24.76
C ASP A 267 -5.02 -5.51 -25.57
N TYR A 268 -5.93 -6.23 -24.90
CA TYR A 268 -6.94 -7.06 -25.55
C TYR A 268 -7.93 -6.22 -26.38
N LEU A 269 -8.45 -5.13 -25.82
CA LEU A 269 -9.36 -4.21 -26.51
C LEU A 269 -8.69 -3.51 -27.72
N ASP A 270 -7.38 -3.36 -27.68
CA ASP A 270 -6.56 -2.80 -28.77
C ASP A 270 -6.17 -3.86 -29.83
N GLY A 271 -6.53 -5.11 -29.63
CA GLY A 271 -6.17 -6.22 -30.54
C GLY A 271 -4.68 -6.58 -30.50
N LEU A 272 -3.97 -6.24 -29.40
CA LEU A 272 -2.55 -6.52 -29.20
C LEU A 272 -2.31 -7.91 -28.58
N ARG A 273 -3.36 -8.57 -28.10
CA ARG A 273 -3.36 -9.91 -27.49
C ARG A 273 -4.56 -10.72 -27.91
#